data_64b720401b8d7df40cd0a45545874bb8
#
_entry.id   64b720401b8d7df40cd0a45545874bb8
#
_cell.length_a   1.000
_cell.length_b   1.000
_cell.length_c   1.000
_cell.angle_alpha   90.00
_cell.angle_beta   90.00
_cell.angle_gamma   90.00
#
_symmetry.space_group_name_H-M   'P 1'
#
loop_
_entity.id
_entity.type
_entity.pdbx_description
1 polymer ?
#
loop_
_entity_poly.entity_id
_entity_poly.type
_entity_poly.pdbx_seq_one_letter_code
_entity_poly.pdbx_strand_id
1 'polypeptide(L)'
;GHVTWHSAFIISSDGWKKAIVGLYDQKTIEETGAYDAVDSYVTGIKEPFERYIKELQPRTIAINYSKTSEISDGLTYGMYLVLYDLLQAIGYEDRLISAEKITSALRERKSPSELEAIKAAISETEKIFQLVKDFIAPGKTEKQIAEFMLGEVKRLQLQTAWGESTCPAVFTGPETAQAHYSPTDREVKRGHLLNMDFGIKVDGYCSDLQRTFYIQEENERDIPPEVKRGFETIVRTVEEARKAMKPGVTGLVIDQLARKIVKEAGYEEFPHALGHQVGRFAHDGTALLGPTWEKYADKPLHPLEPGMVFTIEPRLTVPGRGVVTIEDMVVVTETGAEFLSQPQTELMLIK
;
A
#
# COMPACT_ATOMS: atom_id res chain seq x y z
N GLY A 1 19.95 8.48 -6.06
CA GLY A 1 20.54 9.63 -6.71
C GLY A 1 19.71 10.09 -7.88
N HIS A 2 19.82 11.35 -8.23
CA HIS A 2 19.19 11.93 -9.42
C HIS A 2 20.20 11.93 -10.58
N VAL A 3 19.75 11.62 -11.79
CA VAL A 3 20.58 11.69 -13.01
C VAL A 3 19.92 12.62 -14.01
N THR A 4 20.75 13.36 -14.75
CA THR A 4 20.30 14.43 -15.67
C THR A 4 20.02 13.87 -17.06
N TRP A 5 20.82 12.91 -17.52
CA TRP A 5 20.76 12.37 -18.87
C TRP A 5 20.42 10.88 -18.89
N HIS A 6 20.17 10.33 -20.08
CA HIS A 6 19.93 8.90 -20.25
C HIS A 6 21.01 8.08 -19.54
N SER A 7 20.61 7.25 -18.62
CA SER A 7 21.52 6.44 -17.81
C SER A 7 21.04 5.00 -17.76
N ALA A 8 21.96 4.07 -17.70
CA ALA A 8 21.66 2.65 -17.54
C ALA A 8 22.22 2.12 -16.22
N PHE A 9 21.35 1.53 -15.42
CA PHE A 9 21.69 0.84 -14.17
C PHE A 9 21.45 -0.64 -14.39
N ILE A 10 22.52 -1.42 -14.47
CA ILE A 10 22.51 -2.80 -14.93
C ILE A 10 22.97 -3.70 -13.78
N ILE A 11 22.20 -4.74 -13.50
CA ILE A 11 22.55 -5.79 -12.54
C ILE A 11 22.61 -7.10 -13.31
N SER A 12 23.75 -7.75 -13.33
CA SER A 12 23.91 -9.06 -13.95
C SER A 12 23.50 -10.21 -13.01
N SER A 13 23.28 -11.38 -13.57
CA SER A 13 22.78 -12.55 -12.83
C SER A 13 23.70 -13.08 -11.74
N ASP A 14 24.99 -12.71 -11.78
CA ASP A 14 26.00 -12.99 -10.75
C ASP A 14 26.04 -11.93 -9.64
N GLY A 15 25.17 -10.90 -9.76
CA GLY A 15 25.05 -9.81 -8.76
C GLY A 15 25.94 -8.62 -9.04
N TRP A 16 26.77 -8.60 -10.10
CA TRP A 16 27.58 -7.43 -10.46
C TRP A 16 26.69 -6.26 -10.90
N LYS A 17 26.98 -5.07 -10.37
CA LYS A 17 26.17 -3.87 -10.57
C LYS A 17 26.99 -2.81 -11.28
N LYS A 18 26.51 -2.37 -12.44
CA LYS A 18 27.15 -1.32 -13.24
C LYS A 18 26.21 -0.17 -13.50
N ALA A 19 26.70 1.06 -13.33
CA ALA A 19 26.04 2.27 -13.80
C ALA A 19 26.77 2.84 -15.01
N ILE A 20 26.01 3.32 -16.02
CA ILE A 20 26.52 4.11 -17.17
C ILE A 20 25.76 5.41 -17.14
N VAL A 21 26.44 6.54 -16.90
CA VAL A 21 25.79 7.84 -16.61
C VAL A 21 26.47 8.98 -17.37
N GLY A 22 25.83 10.14 -17.44
CA GLY A 22 26.46 11.36 -17.92
C GLY A 22 27.62 11.78 -17.03
N LEU A 23 28.66 12.41 -17.59
CA LEU A 23 29.89 12.78 -16.88
C LEU A 23 29.63 13.55 -15.58
N TYR A 24 28.67 14.48 -15.58
CA TYR A 24 28.37 15.29 -14.39
C TYR A 24 27.66 14.51 -13.26
N ASP A 25 27.03 13.36 -13.58
CA ASP A 25 26.34 12.52 -12.63
C ASP A 25 27.26 11.45 -12.02
N GLN A 26 28.46 11.22 -12.59
CA GLN A 26 29.37 10.14 -12.22
C GLN A 26 29.68 10.14 -10.73
N LYS A 27 30.22 11.26 -10.21
CA LYS A 27 30.62 11.38 -8.81
C LYS A 27 29.46 11.12 -7.85
N THR A 28 28.29 11.67 -8.14
CA THR A 28 27.08 11.47 -7.33
C THR A 28 26.67 10.00 -7.24
N ILE A 29 26.81 9.27 -8.35
CA ILE A 29 26.48 7.84 -8.38
C ILE A 29 27.57 7.00 -7.69
N GLU A 30 28.86 7.31 -7.87
CA GLU A 30 29.95 6.66 -7.15
C GLU A 30 29.83 6.82 -5.62
N GLU A 31 29.48 8.02 -5.15
CA GLU A 31 29.29 8.32 -3.71
C GLU A 31 28.12 7.53 -3.07
N THR A 32 27.20 6.96 -3.85
CA THR A 32 26.16 6.08 -3.30
C THR A 32 26.72 4.76 -2.77
N GLY A 33 27.89 4.32 -3.27
CA GLY A 33 28.47 3.01 -2.96
C GLY A 33 27.62 1.82 -3.43
N ALA A 34 26.61 2.06 -4.28
CA ALA A 34 25.63 1.04 -4.67
C ALA A 34 26.08 0.20 -5.88
N TYR A 35 27.09 0.64 -6.63
CA TYR A 35 27.56 0.01 -7.88
C TYR A 35 29.01 -0.41 -7.76
N ASP A 36 29.31 -1.57 -8.35
CA ASP A 36 30.69 -2.12 -8.41
C ASP A 36 31.55 -1.38 -9.45
N ALA A 37 30.91 -0.79 -10.48
CA ALA A 37 31.56 0.07 -11.47
C ALA A 37 30.61 1.19 -11.95
N VAL A 38 31.18 2.36 -12.19
CA VAL A 38 30.46 3.51 -12.78
C VAL A 38 31.26 4.01 -13.98
N ASP A 39 30.69 3.86 -15.17
CA ASP A 39 31.24 4.44 -16.41
C ASP A 39 30.53 5.75 -16.72
N SER A 40 31.25 6.73 -17.26
CA SER A 40 30.64 7.98 -17.70
C SER A 40 30.85 8.27 -19.19
N TYR A 41 29.96 9.08 -19.73
CA TYR A 41 30.04 9.53 -21.11
C TYR A 41 29.86 11.06 -21.22
N VAL A 42 30.38 11.63 -22.29
CA VAL A 42 30.25 13.08 -22.61
C VAL A 42 29.22 13.30 -23.73
N THR A 43 29.31 12.56 -24.82
CA THR A 43 28.53 12.79 -26.04
C THR A 43 27.23 12.00 -26.11
N GLY A 44 27.15 10.84 -25.45
CA GLY A 44 25.95 9.99 -25.42
C GLY A 44 26.20 8.60 -24.88
N ILE A 45 25.14 7.96 -24.43
CA ILE A 45 25.17 6.65 -23.78
C ILE A 45 25.44 5.48 -24.74
N LYS A 46 25.21 5.69 -26.05
CA LYS A 46 25.17 4.60 -27.06
C LYS A 46 26.42 3.73 -27.02
N GLU A 47 27.59 4.33 -27.20
CA GLU A 47 28.85 3.57 -27.33
C GLU A 47 29.19 2.80 -26.05
N PRO A 48 29.22 3.38 -24.84
CA PRO A 48 29.54 2.61 -23.63
C PRO A 48 28.45 1.57 -23.29
N PHE A 49 27.18 1.82 -23.59
CA PHE A 49 26.10 0.85 -23.39
C PHE A 49 26.25 -0.36 -24.32
N GLU A 50 26.37 -0.12 -25.63
CA GLU A 50 26.52 -1.19 -26.62
C GLU A 50 27.76 -2.06 -26.35
N ARG A 51 28.90 -1.44 -25.98
CA ARG A 51 30.12 -2.14 -25.60
C ARG A 51 29.87 -3.08 -24.44
N TYR A 52 29.24 -2.58 -23.36
CA TYR A 52 29.01 -3.38 -22.17
C TYR A 52 28.03 -4.53 -22.42
N ILE A 53 26.93 -4.30 -23.16
CA ILE A 53 26.00 -5.37 -23.52
C ILE A 53 26.68 -6.47 -24.37
N LYS A 54 27.57 -6.10 -25.30
CA LYS A 54 28.35 -7.06 -26.07
C LYS A 54 29.35 -7.86 -25.23
N GLU A 55 29.95 -7.25 -24.22
CA GLU A 55 30.83 -7.91 -23.26
C GLU A 55 30.03 -8.88 -22.37
N LEU A 56 28.87 -8.46 -21.88
CA LEU A 56 28.01 -9.24 -20.99
C LEU A 56 27.30 -10.42 -21.69
N GLN A 57 27.01 -10.28 -23.00
CA GLN A 57 26.32 -11.28 -23.82
C GLN A 57 25.06 -11.88 -23.18
N PRO A 58 24.12 -11.07 -22.64
CA PRO A 58 22.97 -11.56 -21.90
C PRO A 58 22.08 -12.39 -22.81
N ARG A 59 21.55 -13.52 -22.29
CA ARG A 59 20.53 -14.31 -22.96
C ARG A 59 19.16 -13.66 -22.89
N THR A 60 18.88 -13.00 -21.77
CA THR A 60 17.64 -12.22 -21.51
C THR A 60 18.01 -10.91 -20.84
N ILE A 61 17.22 -9.87 -21.10
CA ILE A 61 17.35 -8.52 -20.53
C ILE A 61 16.01 -8.18 -19.89
N ALA A 62 15.97 -8.22 -18.57
CA ALA A 62 14.77 -7.86 -17.80
C ALA A 62 14.68 -6.33 -17.63
N ILE A 63 13.56 -5.74 -17.99
CA ILE A 63 13.32 -4.30 -17.91
C ILE A 63 12.03 -3.98 -17.15
N ASN A 64 11.96 -2.79 -16.55
CA ASN A 64 10.84 -2.38 -15.69
C ASN A 64 9.62 -1.98 -16.53
N TYR A 65 8.86 -2.97 -16.96
CA TYR A 65 7.50 -2.80 -17.46
C TYR A 65 6.60 -3.90 -16.93
N SER A 66 5.33 -3.58 -16.71
CA SER A 66 4.27 -4.53 -16.41
C SER A 66 2.95 -4.05 -17.00
N LYS A 67 2.05 -4.99 -17.31
CA LYS A 67 0.67 -4.70 -17.72
C LYS A 67 -0.31 -4.77 -16.53
N THR A 68 0.12 -5.29 -15.40
CA THR A 68 -0.75 -5.64 -14.26
C THR A 68 -0.23 -5.15 -12.92
N SER A 69 1.02 -4.68 -12.85
CA SER A 69 1.68 -4.24 -11.61
C SER A 69 2.32 -2.86 -11.78
N GLU A 70 1.71 -1.85 -11.20
CA GLU A 70 2.16 -0.45 -11.23
C GLU A 70 3.55 -0.28 -10.59
N ILE A 71 3.85 -1.10 -9.58
CA ILE A 71 5.14 -1.05 -8.89
C ILE A 71 6.30 -1.58 -9.72
N SER A 72 6.00 -2.35 -10.74
CA SER A 72 6.98 -2.94 -11.68
C SER A 72 7.01 -2.22 -13.03
N ASP A 73 6.12 -1.24 -13.24
CA ASP A 73 6.02 -0.46 -14.48
C ASP A 73 6.68 0.91 -14.30
N GLY A 74 7.98 1.00 -14.54
CA GLY A 74 8.77 2.21 -14.33
C GLY A 74 9.43 2.76 -15.60
N LEU A 75 9.36 2.03 -16.72
CA LEU A 75 9.97 2.45 -17.98
C LEU A 75 8.92 3.15 -18.85
N THR A 76 9.06 4.46 -19.08
CA THR A 76 8.16 5.18 -19.98
C THR A 76 8.30 4.66 -21.40
N TYR A 77 7.24 4.79 -22.21
CA TYR A 77 7.27 4.33 -23.62
C TYR A 77 8.40 4.98 -24.44
N GLY A 78 8.68 6.26 -24.22
CA GLY A 78 9.80 6.94 -24.90
C GLY A 78 11.15 6.35 -24.49
N MET A 79 11.36 6.04 -23.22
CA MET A 79 12.58 5.37 -22.75
C MET A 79 12.70 3.94 -23.28
N TYR A 80 11.58 3.24 -23.41
CA TYR A 80 11.55 1.92 -24.06
C TYR A 80 12.02 2.01 -25.53
N LEU A 81 11.54 2.98 -26.30
CA LEU A 81 11.97 3.15 -27.69
C LEU A 81 13.46 3.44 -27.79
N VAL A 82 14.00 4.32 -26.95
CA VAL A 82 15.44 4.59 -26.89
C VAL A 82 16.24 3.32 -26.59
N LEU A 83 15.82 2.55 -25.60
CA LEU A 83 16.47 1.29 -25.24
C LEU A 83 16.38 0.25 -26.36
N TYR A 84 15.19 0.14 -26.98
CA TYR A 84 14.97 -0.76 -28.11
C TYR A 84 15.90 -0.46 -29.28
N ASP A 85 16.03 0.81 -29.68
CA ASP A 85 16.92 1.26 -30.75
C ASP A 85 18.40 0.95 -30.45
N LEU A 86 18.83 1.16 -29.20
CA LEU A 86 20.19 0.82 -28.76
C LEU A 86 20.47 -0.68 -28.86
N LEU A 87 19.51 -1.50 -28.44
CA LEU A 87 19.66 -2.97 -28.47
C LEU A 87 19.54 -3.51 -29.90
N GLN A 88 18.66 -2.95 -30.74
CA GLN A 88 18.49 -3.31 -32.14
C GLN A 88 19.78 -3.10 -32.94
N ALA A 89 20.47 -2.00 -32.67
CA ALA A 89 21.76 -1.68 -33.34
C ALA A 89 22.83 -2.77 -33.13
N ILE A 90 22.66 -3.64 -32.12
CA ILE A 90 23.58 -4.73 -31.76
C ILE A 90 22.96 -6.11 -31.79
N GLY A 91 21.68 -6.25 -32.19
CA GLY A 91 20.96 -7.52 -32.35
C GLY A 91 20.54 -8.17 -31.01
N TYR A 92 20.12 -7.38 -30.01
CA TYR A 92 19.69 -7.84 -28.69
C TYR A 92 18.25 -7.45 -28.36
N GLU A 93 17.49 -6.83 -29.25
CA GLU A 93 16.14 -6.33 -29.03
C GLU A 93 15.13 -7.44 -28.69
N ASP A 94 15.30 -8.63 -29.25
CA ASP A 94 14.42 -9.80 -29.01
C ASP A 94 14.66 -10.48 -27.65
N ARG A 95 15.61 -9.97 -26.85
CA ARG A 95 15.95 -10.55 -25.53
C ARG A 95 15.24 -9.86 -24.37
N LEU A 96 14.39 -8.87 -24.65
CA LEU A 96 13.68 -8.09 -23.65
C LEU A 96 12.56 -8.90 -22.99
N ILE A 97 12.54 -8.91 -21.66
CA ILE A 97 11.48 -9.50 -20.83
C ILE A 97 11.11 -8.55 -19.70
N SER A 98 9.94 -8.75 -19.09
CA SER A 98 9.56 -8.00 -17.90
C SER A 98 10.40 -8.38 -16.68
N ALA A 99 10.81 -7.35 -15.91
CA ALA A 99 11.47 -7.52 -14.62
C ALA A 99 10.47 -7.71 -13.46
N GLU A 100 9.16 -7.79 -13.73
CA GLU A 100 8.10 -7.84 -12.72
C GLU A 100 8.34 -8.88 -11.63
N LYS A 101 8.73 -10.10 -12.00
CA LYS A 101 9.01 -11.16 -11.02
C LYS A 101 10.15 -10.81 -10.07
N ILE A 102 11.15 -10.06 -10.54
CA ILE A 102 12.30 -9.63 -9.72
C ILE A 102 11.88 -8.50 -8.79
N THR A 103 11.23 -7.48 -9.33
CA THR A 103 10.80 -6.31 -8.56
C THR A 103 9.74 -6.67 -7.52
N SER A 104 8.76 -7.51 -7.88
CA SER A 104 7.76 -8.01 -6.95
C SER A 104 8.41 -8.81 -5.82
N ALA A 105 9.25 -9.80 -6.13
CA ALA A 105 9.92 -10.60 -5.11
C ALA A 105 10.79 -9.77 -4.15
N LEU A 106 11.40 -8.68 -4.64
CA LEU A 106 12.19 -7.77 -3.81
C LEU A 106 11.32 -6.92 -2.89
N ARG A 107 10.16 -6.45 -3.36
CA ARG A 107 9.31 -5.50 -2.63
C ARG A 107 8.29 -6.17 -1.73
N GLU A 108 7.81 -7.34 -2.10
CA GLU A 108 6.74 -8.03 -1.39
C GLU A 108 7.20 -8.61 -0.05
N ARG A 109 8.39 -9.19 0.00
CA ARG A 109 8.94 -9.82 1.20
C ARG A 109 9.83 -8.84 1.96
N LYS A 110 9.33 -8.37 3.09
CA LYS A 110 10.02 -7.37 3.92
C LYS A 110 11.13 -8.02 4.74
N SER A 111 12.29 -7.40 4.73
CA SER A 111 13.38 -7.70 5.66
C SER A 111 13.02 -7.25 7.09
N PRO A 112 13.73 -7.70 8.11
CA PRO A 112 13.51 -7.24 9.49
C PRO A 112 13.60 -5.71 9.64
N SER A 113 14.54 -5.05 8.97
CA SER A 113 14.68 -3.58 9.03
C SER A 113 13.50 -2.85 8.37
N GLU A 114 12.94 -3.38 7.28
CA GLU A 114 11.74 -2.83 6.64
C GLU A 114 10.51 -3.02 7.52
N LEU A 115 10.39 -4.16 8.20
CA LEU A 115 9.30 -4.38 9.16
C LEU A 115 9.37 -3.40 10.34
N GLU A 116 10.58 -3.08 10.84
CA GLU A 116 10.73 -2.08 11.90
C GLU A 116 10.32 -0.68 11.44
N ALA A 117 10.65 -0.28 10.20
CA ALA A 117 10.20 1.00 9.64
C ALA A 117 8.67 1.05 9.48
N ILE A 118 8.03 -0.04 9.01
CA ILE A 118 6.57 -0.16 8.92
C ILE A 118 5.93 -0.05 10.32
N LYS A 119 6.46 -0.75 11.32
CA LYS A 119 5.97 -0.67 12.71
C LYS A 119 6.10 0.75 13.28
N ALA A 120 7.18 1.45 12.96
CA ALA A 120 7.34 2.85 13.36
C ALA A 120 6.26 3.74 12.72
N ALA A 121 5.97 3.57 11.43
CA ALA A 121 4.87 4.28 10.75
C ALA A 121 3.51 3.96 11.39
N ILE A 122 3.22 2.69 11.68
CA ILE A 122 2.01 2.25 12.37
C ILE A 122 1.89 2.93 13.74
N SER A 123 2.94 2.90 14.55
CA SER A 123 2.95 3.48 15.90
C SER A 123 2.63 4.98 15.89
N GLU A 124 3.20 5.75 14.97
CA GLU A 124 2.90 7.18 14.85
C GLU A 124 1.49 7.42 14.32
N THR A 125 0.98 6.60 13.40
CA THR A 125 -0.41 6.65 12.93
C THR A 125 -1.40 6.40 14.07
N GLU A 126 -1.16 5.39 14.89
CA GLU A 126 -1.99 5.06 16.06
C GLU A 126 -2.02 6.21 17.08
N LYS A 127 -0.88 6.88 17.32
CA LYS A 127 -0.83 8.09 18.18
C LYS A 127 -1.70 9.21 17.64
N ILE A 128 -1.69 9.45 16.32
CA ILE A 128 -2.54 10.47 15.71
C ILE A 128 -4.02 10.09 15.83
N PHE A 129 -4.39 8.80 15.68
CA PHE A 129 -5.76 8.34 15.96
C PHE A 129 -6.19 8.57 17.40
N GLN A 130 -5.30 8.44 18.38
CA GLN A 130 -5.64 8.78 19.77
C GLN A 130 -5.86 10.30 19.96
N LEU A 131 -5.01 11.15 19.36
CA LEU A 131 -5.16 12.59 19.44
C LEU A 131 -6.45 13.09 18.75
N VAL A 132 -6.77 12.57 17.59
CA VAL A 132 -7.98 12.98 16.85
C VAL A 132 -9.26 12.54 17.56
N LYS A 133 -9.24 11.44 18.30
CA LYS A 133 -10.37 11.00 19.13
C LYS A 133 -10.83 12.09 20.11
N ASP A 134 -9.89 12.80 20.70
CA ASP A 134 -10.18 13.89 21.65
C ASP A 134 -10.63 15.18 20.94
N PHE A 135 -10.31 15.32 19.66
CA PHE A 135 -10.72 16.47 18.83
C PHE A 135 -12.12 16.33 18.24
N ILE A 136 -12.56 15.08 17.99
CA ILE A 136 -13.86 14.78 17.37
C ILE A 136 -14.99 15.22 18.31
N ALA A 137 -15.97 15.95 17.76
CA ALA A 137 -17.19 16.34 18.46
C ALA A 137 -18.34 16.50 17.45
N PRO A 138 -19.60 16.38 17.89
CA PRO A 138 -20.74 16.73 17.05
C PRO A 138 -20.61 18.17 16.50
N GLY A 139 -20.94 18.39 15.22
CA GLY A 139 -20.79 19.66 14.52
C GLY A 139 -19.40 19.92 13.91
N LYS A 140 -18.39 19.13 14.23
CA LYS A 140 -17.13 19.17 13.47
C LYS A 140 -17.34 18.62 12.07
N THR A 141 -16.69 19.21 11.07
CA THR A 141 -16.76 18.70 9.69
C THR A 141 -15.67 17.66 9.40
N GLU A 142 -15.90 16.82 8.39
CA GLU A 142 -14.89 15.87 7.88
C GLU A 142 -13.56 16.60 7.55
N LYS A 143 -13.63 17.77 6.91
CA LYS A 143 -12.45 18.62 6.63
C LYS A 143 -11.71 19.06 7.88
N GLN A 144 -12.42 19.54 8.90
CA GLN A 144 -11.79 19.97 10.15
C GLN A 144 -11.05 18.82 10.85
N ILE A 145 -11.60 17.62 10.78
CA ILE A 145 -10.96 16.40 11.33
C ILE A 145 -9.71 16.08 10.51
N ALA A 146 -9.81 16.07 9.18
CA ALA A 146 -8.68 15.84 8.30
C ALA A 146 -7.57 16.88 8.48
N GLU A 147 -7.91 18.17 8.57
CA GLU A 147 -6.97 19.26 8.81
C GLU A 147 -6.25 19.12 10.16
N PHE A 148 -6.95 18.67 11.19
CA PHE A 148 -6.33 18.37 12.48
C PHE A 148 -5.27 17.27 12.34
N MET A 149 -5.61 16.14 11.69
CA MET A 149 -4.68 15.02 11.47
C MET A 149 -3.47 15.45 10.62
N LEU A 150 -3.69 16.20 9.54
CA LEU A 150 -2.60 16.75 8.72
C LEU A 150 -1.73 17.75 9.49
N GLY A 151 -2.32 18.50 10.43
CA GLY A 151 -1.59 19.36 11.35
C GLY A 151 -0.60 18.58 12.21
N GLU A 152 -1.01 17.42 12.73
CA GLU A 152 -0.14 16.54 13.51
C GLU A 152 0.98 15.91 12.64
N VAL A 153 0.67 15.49 11.40
CA VAL A 153 1.69 15.01 10.45
C VAL A 153 2.77 16.07 10.20
N LYS A 154 2.35 17.33 9.99
CA LYS A 154 3.29 18.47 9.81
C LYS A 154 4.10 18.75 11.07
N ARG A 155 3.47 18.71 12.24
CA ARG A 155 4.16 18.91 13.54
C ARG A 155 5.25 17.88 13.77
N LEU A 156 5.03 16.64 13.33
CA LEU A 156 5.99 15.53 13.39
C LEU A 156 7.02 15.55 12.26
N GLN A 157 6.90 16.47 11.29
CA GLN A 157 7.74 16.54 10.09
C GLN A 157 7.71 15.26 9.25
N LEU A 158 6.56 14.59 9.23
CA LEU A 158 6.31 13.36 8.48
C LEU A 158 5.54 13.65 7.19
N GLN A 159 5.32 12.63 6.40
CA GLN A 159 4.53 12.65 5.18
C GLN A 159 3.35 11.67 5.31
N THR A 160 2.24 11.97 4.65
CA THR A 160 1.15 11.00 4.48
C THR A 160 1.58 9.84 3.58
N ALA A 161 0.98 8.67 3.76
CA ALA A 161 1.31 7.48 2.98
C ALA A 161 0.91 7.60 1.51
N TRP A 162 -0.12 8.42 1.22
CA TRP A 162 -0.55 8.82 -0.13
C TRP A 162 -0.92 10.32 -0.15
N GLY A 163 -1.48 10.80 -1.27
CA GLY A 163 -1.71 12.24 -1.47
C GLY A 163 -2.64 12.87 -0.43
N GLU A 164 -2.27 14.03 0.14
CA GLU A 164 -2.99 14.75 1.19
C GLU A 164 -4.45 15.10 0.82
N SER A 165 -4.81 15.10 -0.46
CA SER A 165 -6.20 15.33 -0.90
C SER A 165 -7.17 14.22 -0.51
N THR A 166 -6.66 13.02 -0.22
CA THR A 166 -7.42 11.82 0.14
C THR A 166 -6.82 11.08 1.33
N CYS A 167 -5.75 11.58 1.92
CA CYS A 167 -5.13 11.07 3.15
C CYS A 167 -5.04 12.19 4.21
N PRO A 168 -5.84 12.12 5.28
CA PRO A 168 -6.82 11.08 5.60
C PRO A 168 -8.09 11.16 4.73
N ALA A 169 -8.70 10.02 4.40
CA ALA A 169 -10.11 9.99 4.07
C ALA A 169 -10.90 10.05 5.39
N VAL A 170 -11.89 10.94 5.47
CA VAL A 170 -12.78 11.09 6.63
C VAL A 170 -14.21 11.09 6.12
N PHE A 171 -15.03 10.18 6.62
CA PHE A 171 -16.41 10.06 6.16
C PHE A 171 -17.36 9.67 7.31
N THR A 172 -18.53 10.31 7.36
CA THR A 172 -19.51 10.15 8.43
C THR A 172 -20.94 10.04 7.92
N GLY A 173 -21.75 9.26 8.63
CA GLY A 173 -23.19 9.15 8.40
C GLY A 173 -23.59 8.21 7.27
N PRO A 174 -24.90 8.00 7.09
CA PRO A 174 -25.44 6.97 6.18
C PRO A 174 -25.29 7.25 4.70
N GLU A 175 -24.95 8.50 4.34
CA GLU A 175 -24.90 8.95 2.95
C GLU A 175 -23.53 8.77 2.32
N THR A 176 -22.55 8.32 3.10
CA THR A 176 -21.18 8.17 2.63
C THR A 176 -20.66 6.78 2.88
N ALA A 177 -19.94 6.30 1.92
CA ALA A 177 -19.49 4.96 2.06
C ALA A 177 -18.44 4.56 1.04
N GLN A 178 -17.46 5.41 0.71
CA GLN A 178 -16.44 5.05 -0.27
C GLN A 178 -15.04 5.28 0.32
N ALA A 179 -14.17 4.26 0.23
CA ALA A 179 -12.74 4.44 0.37
C ALA A 179 -12.22 5.44 -0.67
N HIS A 180 -11.09 6.07 -0.41
CA HIS A 180 -10.51 7.14 -1.25
C HIS A 180 -11.39 8.39 -1.41
N TYR A 181 -12.05 8.76 -0.36
CA TYR A 181 -12.99 9.87 -0.31
C TYR A 181 -12.30 11.13 0.22
N SER A 182 -12.37 12.21 -0.55
CA SER A 182 -11.90 13.51 -0.06
C SER A 182 -12.85 14.06 1.00
N PRO A 183 -12.35 14.49 2.17
CA PRO A 183 -13.17 15.07 3.23
C PRO A 183 -14.01 16.25 2.75
N THR A 184 -15.27 16.32 3.18
CA THR A 184 -16.23 17.37 2.82
C THR A 184 -16.59 18.27 3.99
N ASP A 185 -17.49 19.24 3.76
CA ASP A 185 -18.06 20.07 4.82
C ASP A 185 -19.23 19.37 5.57
N ARG A 186 -19.39 18.04 5.40
CA ARG A 186 -20.38 17.26 6.15
C ARG A 186 -20.00 17.24 7.63
N GLU A 187 -20.99 17.53 8.45
CA GLU A 187 -20.84 17.54 9.90
C GLU A 187 -21.00 16.15 10.52
N VAL A 188 -20.20 15.87 11.50
CA VAL A 188 -20.35 14.75 12.43
C VAL A 188 -21.61 14.95 13.24
N LYS A 189 -22.52 13.95 13.24
CA LYS A 189 -23.81 14.00 13.93
C LYS A 189 -23.91 12.85 14.92
N ARG A 190 -24.63 13.14 16.03
CA ARG A 190 -25.00 12.09 16.99
C ARG A 190 -25.81 10.97 16.33
N GLY A 191 -25.63 9.76 16.82
CA GLY A 191 -26.24 8.56 16.26
C GLY A 191 -25.60 8.04 14.97
N HIS A 192 -24.54 8.70 14.46
CA HIS A 192 -23.83 8.30 13.24
C HIS A 192 -22.51 7.62 13.52
N LEU A 193 -22.07 6.79 12.58
CA LEU A 193 -20.72 6.26 12.50
C LEU A 193 -19.83 7.28 11.78
N LEU A 194 -18.55 7.33 12.21
CA LEU A 194 -17.48 8.10 11.60
C LEU A 194 -16.31 7.16 11.36
N ASN A 195 -15.72 7.23 10.17
CA ASN A 195 -14.55 6.45 9.80
C ASN A 195 -13.44 7.37 9.32
N MET A 196 -12.23 6.94 9.56
CA MET A 196 -11.03 7.57 9.01
C MET A 196 -10.12 6.50 8.44
N ASP A 197 -9.66 6.74 7.22
CA ASP A 197 -8.66 5.94 6.52
C ASP A 197 -7.39 6.79 6.39
N PHE A 198 -6.31 6.33 7.03
CA PHE A 198 -5.15 7.17 7.25
C PHE A 198 -3.87 6.36 7.42
N GLY A 199 -2.83 6.84 6.76
CA GLY A 199 -1.48 6.33 6.91
C GLY A 199 -0.42 7.43 6.79
N ILE A 200 0.74 7.17 7.35
CA ILE A 200 1.91 8.04 7.25
C ILE A 200 3.13 7.27 6.77
N LYS A 201 4.15 8.00 6.40
CA LYS A 201 5.42 7.44 5.96
C LYS A 201 6.54 7.77 6.93
N VAL A 202 7.23 6.73 7.43
CA VAL A 202 8.41 6.82 8.29
C VAL A 202 9.55 6.03 7.64
N ASP A 203 10.73 6.61 7.53
CA ASP A 203 11.92 6.00 6.92
C ASP A 203 11.66 5.40 5.52
N GLY A 204 10.73 6.01 4.79
CA GLY A 204 10.38 5.59 3.43
C GLY A 204 9.37 4.43 3.35
N TYR A 205 8.77 3.98 4.49
CA TYR A 205 7.76 2.93 4.57
C TYR A 205 6.44 3.47 5.11
N CYS A 206 5.34 2.92 4.60
CA CYS A 206 3.98 3.36 4.89
C CYS A 206 3.31 2.51 5.97
N SER A 207 2.41 3.15 6.73
CA SER A 207 1.28 2.52 7.38
C SER A 207 0.01 2.75 6.58
N ASP A 208 -1.02 1.95 6.86
CA ASP A 208 -2.36 2.08 6.29
C ASP A 208 -3.37 1.47 7.27
N LEU A 209 -4.23 2.32 7.86
CA LEU A 209 -5.14 1.91 8.93
C LEU A 209 -6.49 2.62 8.80
N GLN A 210 -7.58 1.88 9.01
CA GLN A 210 -8.90 2.47 9.17
C GLN A 210 -9.44 2.23 10.58
N ARG A 211 -10.08 3.28 11.13
CA ARG A 211 -10.70 3.22 12.46
C ARG A 211 -12.14 3.73 12.41
N THR A 212 -13.02 2.99 13.08
CA THR A 212 -14.45 3.33 13.22
C THR A 212 -14.74 3.91 14.60
N PHE A 213 -15.49 5.01 14.59
CA PHE A 213 -16.00 5.70 15.77
C PHE A 213 -17.53 5.74 15.72
N TYR A 214 -18.16 5.79 16.86
CA TYR A 214 -19.59 6.03 16.98
C TYR A 214 -19.86 7.28 17.79
N ILE A 215 -20.66 8.18 17.26
CA ILE A 215 -21.02 9.44 17.91
C ILE A 215 -22.29 9.17 18.71
N GLN A 216 -22.14 9.03 20.02
CA GLN A 216 -23.20 8.63 20.91
C GLN A 216 -24.31 9.69 21.04
N GLU A 217 -25.56 9.28 21.05
CA GLU A 217 -26.69 10.17 21.38
C GLU A 217 -26.64 10.56 22.87
N GLU A 218 -27.19 11.72 23.22
CA GLU A 218 -27.14 12.24 24.61
C GLU A 218 -27.80 11.31 25.63
N ASN A 219 -28.84 10.59 25.21
CA ASN A 219 -29.64 9.75 26.10
C ASN A 219 -29.31 8.25 25.95
N GLU A 220 -28.33 7.90 25.09
CA GLU A 220 -27.92 6.50 24.90
C GLU A 220 -27.03 6.05 26.07
N ARG A 221 -27.43 4.98 26.73
CA ARG A 221 -26.61 4.32 27.77
C ARG A 221 -25.69 3.27 27.19
N ASP A 222 -26.14 2.62 26.11
CA ASP A 222 -25.43 1.53 25.45
C ASP A 222 -25.37 1.79 23.94
N ILE A 223 -24.42 1.12 23.27
CA ILE A 223 -24.30 1.14 21.81
C ILE A 223 -25.56 0.50 21.19
N PRO A 224 -26.20 1.12 20.19
CA PRO A 224 -27.34 0.51 19.49
C PRO A 224 -27.04 -0.91 19.00
N PRO A 225 -27.95 -1.88 19.17
CA PRO A 225 -27.69 -3.28 18.84
C PRO A 225 -27.26 -3.50 17.39
N GLU A 226 -27.81 -2.74 16.43
CA GLU A 226 -27.45 -2.79 15.03
C GLU A 226 -26.01 -2.32 14.77
N VAL A 227 -25.56 -1.26 15.47
CA VAL A 227 -24.19 -0.74 15.39
C VAL A 227 -23.22 -1.74 16.00
N LYS A 228 -23.55 -2.25 17.20
CA LYS A 228 -22.75 -3.26 17.88
C LYS A 228 -22.57 -4.50 17.03
N ARG A 229 -23.68 -5.04 16.48
CA ARG A 229 -23.63 -6.22 15.60
C ARG A 229 -22.80 -5.99 14.35
N GLY A 230 -22.92 -4.82 13.70
CA GLY A 230 -22.11 -4.47 12.54
C GLY A 230 -20.61 -4.44 12.88
N PHE A 231 -20.27 -3.77 13.97
CA PHE A 231 -18.89 -3.66 14.44
C PHE A 231 -18.29 -5.04 14.81
N GLU A 232 -18.99 -5.85 15.61
CA GLU A 232 -18.56 -7.20 15.98
C GLU A 232 -18.40 -8.11 14.75
N THR A 233 -19.24 -7.92 13.71
CA THR A 233 -19.10 -8.67 12.44
C THR A 233 -17.77 -8.32 11.75
N ILE A 234 -17.40 -7.04 11.67
CA ILE A 234 -16.13 -6.61 11.07
C ILE A 234 -14.94 -7.09 11.89
N VAL A 235 -14.95 -6.93 13.22
CA VAL A 235 -13.88 -7.44 14.10
C VAL A 235 -13.67 -8.95 13.88
N ARG A 236 -14.77 -9.72 13.87
CA ARG A 236 -14.70 -11.17 13.58
C ARG A 236 -14.13 -11.44 12.19
N THR A 237 -14.53 -10.67 11.18
CA THR A 237 -14.06 -10.86 9.80
C THR A 237 -12.55 -10.63 9.69
N VAL A 238 -12.03 -9.57 10.30
CA VAL A 238 -10.58 -9.27 10.33
C VAL A 238 -9.81 -10.41 11.02
N GLU A 239 -10.28 -10.85 12.18
CA GLU A 239 -9.59 -11.90 12.95
C GLU A 239 -9.62 -13.27 12.24
N GLU A 240 -10.75 -13.68 11.66
CA GLU A 240 -10.85 -14.94 10.93
C GLU A 240 -10.05 -14.90 9.61
N ALA A 241 -10.02 -13.76 8.91
CA ALA A 241 -9.15 -13.57 7.75
C ALA A 241 -7.67 -13.73 8.14
N ARG A 242 -7.20 -13.04 9.20
CA ARG A 242 -5.84 -13.18 9.70
C ARG A 242 -5.48 -14.62 10.05
N LYS A 243 -6.36 -15.34 10.76
CA LYS A 243 -6.15 -16.77 11.11
C LYS A 243 -6.02 -17.69 9.90
N ALA A 244 -6.73 -17.36 8.81
CA ALA A 244 -6.68 -18.12 7.58
C ALA A 244 -5.43 -17.84 6.73
N MET A 245 -4.75 -16.71 6.96
CA MET A 245 -3.53 -16.33 6.24
C MET A 245 -2.37 -17.23 6.67
N LYS A 246 -1.84 -17.99 5.70
CA LYS A 246 -0.68 -18.87 5.88
C LYS A 246 0.12 -18.90 4.57
N PRO A 247 1.42 -19.20 4.62
CA PRO A 247 2.22 -19.41 3.43
C PRO A 247 1.56 -20.44 2.48
N GLY A 248 1.53 -20.12 1.19
CA GLY A 248 0.95 -20.95 0.15
C GLY A 248 -0.57 -20.79 -0.05
N VAL A 249 -1.31 -20.18 0.87
CA VAL A 249 -2.73 -19.84 0.67
C VAL A 249 -2.81 -18.64 -0.27
N THR A 250 -3.78 -18.62 -1.19
CA THR A 250 -3.98 -17.50 -2.11
C THR A 250 -4.87 -16.41 -1.49
N GLY A 251 -4.69 -15.17 -1.92
CA GLY A 251 -5.52 -14.05 -1.47
C GLY A 251 -7.00 -14.24 -1.76
N LEU A 252 -7.35 -14.93 -2.85
CA LEU A 252 -8.73 -15.29 -3.20
C LEU A 252 -9.43 -16.08 -2.08
N VAL A 253 -8.74 -17.07 -1.50
CA VAL A 253 -9.32 -17.91 -0.42
C VAL A 253 -9.64 -17.08 0.82
N ILE A 254 -8.78 -16.12 1.16
CA ILE A 254 -8.96 -15.24 2.31
C ILE A 254 -10.11 -14.26 2.07
N ASP A 255 -10.17 -13.64 0.89
CA ASP A 255 -11.26 -12.73 0.50
C ASP A 255 -12.63 -13.44 0.50
N GLN A 256 -12.70 -14.67 -0.05
CA GLN A 256 -13.93 -15.46 -0.04
C GLN A 256 -14.41 -15.79 1.37
N LEU A 257 -13.50 -16.10 2.29
CA LEU A 257 -13.85 -16.32 3.70
C LEU A 257 -14.44 -15.06 4.33
N ALA A 258 -13.80 -13.90 4.14
CA ALA A 258 -14.27 -12.62 4.67
C ALA A 258 -15.67 -12.26 4.13
N ARG A 259 -15.87 -12.36 2.81
CA ARG A 259 -17.19 -12.14 2.18
C ARG A 259 -18.26 -13.08 2.72
N LYS A 260 -17.94 -14.35 2.89
CA LYS A 260 -18.85 -15.33 3.48
C LYS A 260 -19.31 -14.91 4.88
N ILE A 261 -18.40 -14.48 5.76
CA ILE A 261 -18.74 -14.04 7.12
C ILE A 261 -19.68 -12.84 7.10
N VAL A 262 -19.40 -11.83 6.27
CA VAL A 262 -20.21 -10.63 6.13
C VAL A 262 -21.62 -10.97 5.62
N LYS A 263 -21.74 -11.84 4.59
CA LYS A 263 -23.02 -12.30 4.04
C LYS A 263 -23.84 -13.13 5.03
N GLU A 264 -23.22 -14.05 5.74
CA GLU A 264 -23.88 -14.87 6.77
C GLU A 264 -24.40 -14.02 7.94
N ALA A 265 -23.79 -12.87 8.21
CA ALA A 265 -24.28 -11.88 9.17
C ALA A 265 -25.44 -11.03 8.62
N GLY A 266 -25.84 -11.19 7.35
CA GLY A 266 -26.97 -10.50 6.72
C GLY A 266 -26.61 -9.16 6.08
N TYR A 267 -25.34 -8.89 5.80
CA TYR A 267 -24.88 -7.69 5.11
C TYR A 267 -24.51 -7.98 3.64
N GLU A 268 -24.49 -6.93 2.82
CA GLU A 268 -24.00 -7.02 1.44
C GLU A 268 -22.46 -7.18 1.39
N GLU A 269 -21.98 -7.76 0.30
CA GLU A 269 -20.53 -7.86 0.06
C GLU A 269 -19.93 -6.46 -0.17
N PHE A 270 -18.74 -6.23 0.34
CA PHE A 270 -17.99 -4.99 0.08
C PHE A 270 -17.48 -4.93 -1.36
N PRO A 271 -17.44 -3.72 -1.99
CA PRO A 271 -17.19 -3.53 -3.43
C PRO A 271 -15.70 -3.40 -3.80
N HIS A 272 -14.80 -3.85 -2.95
CA HIS A 272 -13.34 -3.79 -3.15
C HIS A 272 -12.66 -5.09 -2.72
N ALA A 273 -11.36 -5.22 -2.87
CA ALA A 273 -10.57 -6.31 -2.32
C ALA A 273 -10.56 -6.26 -0.79
N LEU A 274 -10.43 -7.40 -0.14
CA LEU A 274 -10.31 -7.46 1.32
C LEU A 274 -9.06 -6.74 1.85
N GLY A 275 -8.01 -6.65 1.04
CA GLY A 275 -6.77 -5.98 1.43
C GLY A 275 -5.68 -6.11 0.38
N HIS A 276 -4.65 -5.30 0.53
CA HIS A 276 -3.52 -5.18 -0.38
C HIS A 276 -2.19 -5.20 0.38
N GLN A 277 -1.09 -5.35 -0.34
CA GLN A 277 0.23 -5.25 0.27
C GLN A 277 0.61 -3.79 0.51
N VAL A 278 1.32 -3.58 1.63
CA VAL A 278 1.90 -2.29 2.03
C VAL A 278 3.41 -2.40 2.15
N GLY A 279 4.11 -1.33 1.83
CA GLY A 279 5.56 -1.25 1.94
C GLY A 279 6.06 0.19 1.81
N ARG A 280 6.80 0.49 0.77
CA ARG A 280 7.27 1.86 0.46
C ARG A 280 6.14 2.78 -0.02
N PHE A 281 5.04 2.19 -0.45
CA PHE A 281 3.78 2.83 -0.79
C PHE A 281 2.64 2.13 -0.07
N ALA A 282 1.49 2.80 0.06
CA ALA A 282 0.28 2.19 0.60
C ALA A 282 -0.11 0.93 -0.20
N HIS A 283 -0.06 0.99 -1.53
CA HIS A 283 -0.18 -0.18 -2.40
C HIS A 283 1.22 -0.59 -2.92
N ASP A 284 1.80 -1.67 -2.38
CA ASP A 284 3.18 -2.05 -2.64
C ASP A 284 3.41 -3.57 -2.72
N GLY A 285 2.76 -4.21 -3.69
CA GLY A 285 2.93 -5.64 -3.96
C GLY A 285 1.99 -6.11 -5.05
N THR A 286 2.26 -7.32 -5.59
CA THR A 286 1.45 -7.94 -6.63
C THR A 286 0.33 -8.79 -6.03
N ALA A 287 0.61 -9.59 -4.98
CA ALA A 287 -0.40 -10.40 -4.33
C ALA A 287 -1.48 -9.52 -3.66
N LEU A 288 -2.76 -9.91 -3.82
CA LEU A 288 -3.92 -9.17 -3.37
C LEU A 288 -4.89 -10.09 -2.63
N LEU A 289 -5.38 -9.69 -1.47
CA LEU A 289 -6.49 -10.36 -0.80
C LEU A 289 -7.80 -9.90 -1.46
N GLY A 290 -8.21 -10.56 -2.55
CA GLY A 290 -9.32 -10.05 -3.34
C GLY A 290 -10.01 -11.11 -4.20
N PRO A 291 -11.17 -10.77 -4.81
CA PRO A 291 -11.86 -11.61 -5.76
C PRO A 291 -11.19 -11.57 -7.14
N THR A 292 -11.48 -12.55 -7.98
CA THR A 292 -10.99 -12.62 -9.37
C THR A 292 -11.77 -11.70 -10.31
N TRP A 293 -11.88 -10.42 -9.94
CA TRP A 293 -12.46 -9.41 -10.84
C TRP A 293 -11.45 -9.00 -11.92
N GLU A 294 -11.96 -8.64 -13.10
CA GLU A 294 -11.14 -8.26 -14.24
C GLU A 294 -10.06 -7.22 -13.88
N LYS A 295 -10.44 -6.18 -13.11
CA LYS A 295 -9.51 -5.12 -12.67
C LYS A 295 -8.35 -5.58 -11.77
N TYR A 296 -8.44 -6.78 -11.20
CA TYR A 296 -7.41 -7.35 -10.33
C TYR A 296 -6.53 -8.38 -11.03
N ALA A 297 -6.88 -8.75 -12.27
CA ALA A 297 -6.15 -9.75 -13.07
C ALA A 297 -5.89 -11.03 -12.25
N ASP A 298 -4.66 -11.51 -12.22
CA ASP A 298 -4.24 -12.72 -11.51
C ASP A 298 -3.73 -12.44 -10.07
N LYS A 299 -3.67 -11.18 -9.64
CA LYS A 299 -3.18 -10.77 -8.31
C LYS A 299 -3.76 -11.57 -7.14
N PRO A 300 -5.09 -11.90 -7.10
CA PRO A 300 -5.66 -12.73 -6.03
C PRO A 300 -5.23 -14.20 -6.03
N LEU A 301 -4.66 -14.68 -7.12
CA LEU A 301 -4.22 -16.08 -7.28
C LEU A 301 -2.77 -16.30 -6.80
N HIS A 302 -2.03 -15.24 -6.52
CA HIS A 302 -0.68 -15.34 -5.98
C HIS A 302 -0.71 -15.91 -4.56
N PRO A 303 0.15 -16.91 -4.25
CA PRO A 303 0.25 -17.44 -2.91
C PRO A 303 0.89 -16.43 -1.95
N LEU A 304 0.43 -16.42 -0.72
CA LEU A 304 1.07 -15.65 0.36
C LEU A 304 2.43 -16.27 0.70
N GLU A 305 3.42 -15.42 0.93
CA GLU A 305 4.77 -15.83 1.32
C GLU A 305 5.19 -15.15 2.63
N PRO A 306 6.07 -15.79 3.44
CA PRO A 306 6.61 -15.15 4.64
C PRO A 306 7.28 -13.81 4.35
N GLY A 307 7.06 -12.82 5.20
CA GLY A 307 7.54 -11.46 5.05
C GLY A 307 6.62 -10.53 4.25
N MET A 308 5.58 -11.03 3.60
CA MET A 308 4.57 -10.18 2.97
C MET A 308 3.75 -9.46 4.04
N VAL A 309 3.51 -8.17 3.82
CA VAL A 309 2.69 -7.32 4.70
C VAL A 309 1.42 -6.93 3.96
N PHE A 310 0.26 -7.14 4.59
CA PHE A 310 -1.05 -6.86 4.01
C PHE A 310 -1.88 -5.99 4.94
N THR A 311 -2.80 -5.22 4.37
CA THR A 311 -3.99 -4.74 5.07
C THR A 311 -5.06 -5.83 5.12
N ILE A 312 -5.98 -5.73 6.09
CA ILE A 312 -7.25 -6.46 6.13
C ILE A 312 -8.32 -5.43 6.45
N GLU A 313 -9.16 -5.07 5.45
CA GLU A 313 -10.03 -3.89 5.47
C GLU A 313 -11.49 -4.18 5.04
N PRO A 314 -12.17 -5.19 5.62
CA PRO A 314 -13.57 -5.44 5.29
C PRO A 314 -14.45 -4.29 5.73
N ARG A 315 -15.57 -4.08 5.01
CA ARG A 315 -16.54 -3.06 5.37
C ARG A 315 -17.98 -3.56 5.24
N LEU A 316 -18.88 -2.94 5.97
CA LEU A 316 -20.33 -3.13 5.84
C LEU A 316 -21.07 -1.84 6.13
N THR A 317 -22.32 -1.75 5.69
CA THR A 317 -23.21 -0.62 5.98
C THR A 317 -24.20 -0.99 7.08
N VAL A 318 -24.30 -0.14 8.09
CA VAL A 318 -25.36 -0.18 9.10
C VAL A 318 -26.43 0.83 8.67
N PRO A 319 -27.64 0.37 8.28
CA PRO A 319 -28.68 1.25 7.77
C PRO A 319 -29.02 2.41 8.73
N GLY A 320 -29.06 3.64 8.20
CA GLY A 320 -29.33 4.86 8.97
C GLY A 320 -28.20 5.33 9.89
N ARG A 321 -27.09 4.59 10.01
CA ARG A 321 -25.96 4.95 10.89
C ARG A 321 -24.68 5.26 10.11
N GLY A 322 -24.40 4.55 9.03
CA GLY A 322 -23.20 4.71 8.22
C GLY A 322 -22.45 3.41 8.00
N VAL A 323 -21.16 3.50 7.74
CA VAL A 323 -20.29 2.37 7.44
C VAL A 323 -19.52 1.97 8.69
N VAL A 324 -19.32 0.67 8.87
CA VAL A 324 -18.29 0.10 9.74
C VAL A 324 -17.18 -0.46 8.86
N THR A 325 -15.98 -0.02 9.09
CA THR A 325 -14.77 -0.55 8.48
C THR A 325 -13.61 -0.46 9.46
N ILE A 326 -12.82 -1.51 9.53
CA ILE A 326 -11.57 -1.55 10.29
C ILE A 326 -10.52 -2.01 9.30
N GLU A 327 -9.38 -1.36 9.31
CA GLU A 327 -8.21 -1.80 8.56
C GLU A 327 -7.04 -1.97 9.50
N ASP A 328 -6.51 -3.16 9.53
CA ASP A 328 -5.33 -3.51 10.30
C ASP A 328 -4.26 -4.14 9.42
N MET A 329 -3.01 -3.86 9.74
CA MET A 329 -1.86 -4.40 9.02
C MET A 329 -1.36 -5.68 9.67
N VAL A 330 -1.08 -6.67 8.83
CA VAL A 330 -0.55 -7.98 9.24
C VAL A 330 0.69 -8.34 8.45
N VAL A 331 1.60 -9.11 9.06
CA VAL A 331 2.72 -9.76 8.37
C VAL A 331 2.48 -11.26 8.30
N VAL A 332 2.74 -11.85 7.14
CA VAL A 332 2.77 -13.30 6.95
C VAL A 332 4.05 -13.85 7.57
N THR A 333 3.93 -14.81 8.48
CA THR A 333 5.04 -15.51 9.13
C THR A 333 5.26 -16.89 8.51
N GLU A 334 6.24 -17.64 8.95
CA GLU A 334 6.49 -19.02 8.49
C GLU A 334 5.31 -19.96 8.73
N THR A 335 4.42 -19.68 9.69
CA THR A 335 3.34 -20.59 10.11
C THR A 335 1.94 -19.99 10.06
N GLY A 336 1.80 -18.68 9.82
CA GLY A 336 0.52 -17.98 9.85
C GLY A 336 0.66 -16.50 9.51
N ALA A 337 -0.12 -15.64 10.19
CA ALA A 337 0.02 -14.19 10.12
C ALA A 337 -0.16 -13.54 11.49
N GLU A 338 0.55 -12.43 11.72
CA GLU A 338 0.54 -11.66 12.96
C GLU A 338 0.18 -10.20 12.68
N PHE A 339 -0.56 -9.56 13.58
CA PHE A 339 -0.81 -8.14 13.49
C PHE A 339 0.47 -7.34 13.71
N LEU A 340 0.70 -6.34 12.87
CA LEU A 340 1.70 -5.29 13.07
C LEU A 340 1.08 -4.08 13.76
N SER A 341 -0.19 -3.78 13.51
CA SER A 341 -0.99 -2.77 14.19
C SER A 341 -1.69 -3.33 15.42
N GLN A 342 -2.12 -2.43 16.31
CA GLN A 342 -3.01 -2.80 17.40
C GLN A 342 -4.45 -2.90 16.86
N PRO A 343 -5.05 -4.10 16.80
CA PRO A 343 -6.39 -4.28 16.23
C PRO A 343 -7.44 -3.48 17.00
N GLN A 344 -8.37 -2.87 16.26
CA GLN A 344 -9.52 -2.23 16.88
C GLN A 344 -10.56 -3.30 17.27
N THR A 345 -10.57 -3.74 18.52
CA THR A 345 -11.50 -4.74 19.05
C THR A 345 -12.72 -4.13 19.74
N GLU A 346 -12.67 -2.84 20.04
CA GLU A 346 -13.74 -2.09 20.68
C GLU A 346 -14.11 -0.85 19.87
N LEU A 347 -15.42 -0.57 19.78
CA LEU A 347 -15.92 0.62 19.10
C LEU A 347 -15.55 1.87 19.91
N MET A 348 -14.87 2.81 19.27
CA MET A 348 -14.49 4.09 19.89
C MET A 348 -15.72 5.00 20.00
N LEU A 349 -16.10 5.35 21.23
CA LEU A 349 -17.25 6.21 21.50
C LEU A 349 -16.85 7.68 21.65
N ILE A 350 -17.58 8.54 20.97
CA ILE A 350 -17.52 10.00 21.11
C ILE A 350 -18.82 10.45 21.78
N LYS A 351 -18.69 11.13 22.92
CA LYS A 351 -19.82 11.57 23.76
C LYS A 351 -20.30 12.96 23.42
#